data_87819e18c656404f6b091d65c4c70e7f
#
_entry.id   87819e18c656404f6b091d65c4c70e7f
#
_cell.length_a   1.000
_cell.length_b   1.000
_cell.length_c   1.000
_cell.angle_alpha   90.00
_cell.angle_beta   90.00
_cell.angle_gamma   90.00
#
_symmetry.space_group_name_H-M   'P 1'
#
loop_
_entity.id
_entity.type
_entity.pdbx_description
1 polymer ?
#
loop_
_entity_poly.entity_id
_entity_poly.type
_entity_poly.pdbx_seq_one_letter_code
_entity_poly.pdbx_strand_id
1 'polypeptide(L)'
;MGGRSASDVIGRSGLVAGAAGLAAALLTAGDMPADTYPRETNARGTDLRGMWIATVTNRDWPSKPGLTAAQQRAELIRHLDTAVKRRLNAVMLQVRPTADALWPSPYEPWAQCLTGAQGKDPGWDPLGTAVREAHARGLELHAWFNPYRVANHTDPSRLTAKHPARLHPGWVVPYGGKLYYNPGLPEVRKFVQDAMLDAVRRYAIDAVHWDDYFYPYPVAGQTFQDDAAYKRYGTGFSSRAAWRRDNIDRLVRETSERIARTRKGVRFGISPFGVWRNATTDPAGSDTRGGVQTYDDLYADTRTWVRKGWIDYVVPQLYWEIGHAACDYGTLLRWWNGVVRSTGVDLYVGEALYKAGDPAQPAPWRDPAELSRHLTLAKKHAGVRGHVFFAAKEVGGDPAGAMTRVVKDHYGKRAATPDRAPGK
;
A
#
# COMPACT_ATOMS: atom_id res chain seq x y z
N MET A 1 -5.11 -15.23 -26.26
CA MET A 1 -3.91 -14.96 -25.45
C MET A 1 -4.36 -14.11 -24.27
N GLY A 2 -4.69 -14.76 -23.14
CA GLY A 2 -5.34 -14.08 -22.01
C GLY A 2 -4.32 -13.60 -20.98
N GLY A 3 -4.07 -12.30 -20.94
CA GLY A 3 -3.34 -11.67 -19.85
C GLY A 3 -4.20 -11.67 -18.58
N ARG A 4 -3.82 -12.42 -17.57
CA ARG A 4 -4.47 -12.36 -16.25
C ARG A 4 -4.06 -11.07 -15.55
N SER A 5 -5.05 -10.29 -15.10
CA SER A 5 -4.85 -9.08 -14.30
C SER A 5 -4.20 -9.42 -12.95
N ALA A 6 -3.37 -8.50 -12.42
CA ALA A 6 -2.77 -8.60 -11.08
C ALA A 6 -3.80 -8.80 -9.94
N SER A 7 -5.07 -8.56 -10.20
CA SER A 7 -6.17 -8.78 -9.25
C SER A 7 -6.56 -10.25 -9.06
N ASP A 8 -6.21 -11.16 -9.99
CA ASP A 8 -6.62 -12.58 -9.90
C ASP A 8 -5.75 -13.42 -8.96
N VAL A 9 -4.61 -12.90 -8.51
CA VAL A 9 -3.66 -13.63 -7.64
C VAL A 9 -4.10 -13.70 -6.17
N ILE A 10 -5.12 -12.95 -5.78
CA ILE A 10 -5.58 -12.88 -4.36
C ILE A 10 -6.58 -14.00 -4.01
N GLY A 11 -6.98 -14.85 -4.93
CA GLY A 11 -8.21 -15.61 -4.81
C GLY A 11 -8.15 -17.14 -4.82
N ARG A 12 -7.03 -17.84 -4.73
CA ARG A 12 -7.06 -19.32 -4.64
C ARG A 12 -5.85 -19.89 -3.89
N SER A 13 -6.01 -20.19 -2.62
CA SER A 13 -5.21 -21.19 -1.91
C SER A 13 -6.17 -22.20 -1.30
N GLY A 14 -6.21 -23.37 -1.89
CA GLY A 14 -7.00 -24.49 -1.40
C GLY A 14 -6.44 -25.06 -0.10
N LEU A 15 -7.35 -25.48 0.79
CA LEU A 15 -7.06 -26.22 2.02
C LEU A 15 -6.45 -27.58 1.71
N VAL A 16 -5.34 -27.90 2.37
CA VAL A 16 -4.99 -29.28 2.71
C VAL A 16 -4.78 -29.32 4.22
N ALA A 17 -5.62 -30.10 4.89
CA ALA A 17 -5.55 -30.35 6.32
C ALA A 17 -4.47 -31.42 6.60
N GLY A 18 -3.55 -31.10 7.49
CA GLY A 18 -2.63 -32.07 8.10
C GLY A 18 -2.53 -31.77 9.59
N ALA A 19 -3.15 -32.63 10.40
CA ALA A 19 -3.05 -32.55 11.87
C ALA A 19 -1.73 -33.16 12.34
N ALA A 20 -0.92 -32.39 13.06
CA ALA A 20 0.10 -32.91 13.96
C ALA A 20 0.17 -32.02 15.19
N GLY A 21 -0.17 -32.60 16.34
CA GLY A 21 -0.14 -31.92 17.62
C GLY A 21 1.30 -31.71 18.12
N LEU A 22 1.57 -30.51 18.61
CA LEU A 22 2.73 -30.20 19.44
C LEU A 22 2.28 -29.34 20.60
N ALA A 23 2.52 -29.82 21.80
CA ALA A 23 2.28 -29.12 23.05
C ALA A 23 3.15 -27.85 23.10
N ALA A 24 2.52 -26.68 23.15
CA ALA A 24 3.20 -25.40 23.34
C ALA A 24 3.28 -25.11 24.84
N ALA A 25 4.49 -25.05 25.39
CA ALA A 25 4.77 -24.48 26.68
C ALA A 25 4.39 -22.97 26.66
N LEU A 26 3.50 -22.56 27.54
CA LEU A 26 3.17 -21.16 27.82
C LEU A 26 4.38 -20.51 28.50
N LEU A 27 5.22 -19.84 27.72
CA LEU A 27 6.12 -18.83 28.25
C LEU A 27 5.32 -17.52 28.35
N THR A 28 5.10 -17.09 29.57
CA THR A 28 4.57 -15.76 29.89
C THR A 28 5.52 -14.72 29.31
N ALA A 29 5.02 -13.92 28.36
CA ALA A 29 5.75 -12.74 27.86
C ALA A 29 5.83 -11.73 29.02
N GLY A 30 6.96 -11.72 29.71
CA GLY A 30 7.29 -10.67 30.66
C GLY A 30 7.44 -9.34 29.88
N ASP A 31 6.89 -8.27 30.45
CA ASP A 31 7.09 -6.91 30.00
C ASP A 31 8.61 -6.59 29.87
N MET A 32 9.12 -6.57 28.65
CA MET A 32 10.45 -6.04 28.37
C MET A 32 10.36 -4.50 28.44
N PRO A 33 11.26 -3.84 29.19
CA PRO A 33 11.21 -2.39 29.28
C PRO A 33 11.48 -1.74 27.92
N ALA A 34 10.78 -0.63 27.66
CA ALA A 34 10.78 0.14 26.40
C ALA A 34 12.15 0.71 25.98
N ASP A 35 13.18 0.57 26.80
CA ASP A 35 14.52 1.20 26.60
C ASP A 35 15.57 0.28 25.96
N THR A 36 15.23 -0.91 25.48
CA THR A 36 16.22 -1.89 25.00
C THR A 36 16.68 -1.68 23.56
N TYR A 37 16.12 -0.75 22.82
CA TYR A 37 16.57 -0.45 21.46
C TYR A 37 17.21 0.95 21.40
N PRO A 38 18.54 1.07 21.30
CA PRO A 38 19.19 2.36 21.22
C PRO A 38 18.72 3.08 19.94
N ARG A 39 18.15 4.27 20.12
CA ARG A 39 17.99 5.24 19.03
C ARG A 39 19.39 5.68 18.62
N GLU A 40 19.91 5.16 17.52
CA GLU A 40 21.08 5.73 16.88
C GLU A 40 20.68 7.09 16.28
N THR A 41 21.02 8.15 17.00
CA THR A 41 20.77 9.56 16.62
C THR A 41 21.91 10.11 15.78
N ASN A 42 22.39 9.41 14.76
CA ASN A 42 23.44 10.00 13.91
C ASN A 42 23.40 9.47 12.47
N ALA A 43 23.35 10.43 11.57
CA ALA A 43 23.37 10.44 10.12
C ALA A 43 21.97 10.27 9.47
N ARG A 44 21.63 11.26 8.66
CA ARG A 44 20.42 11.28 7.80
C ARG A 44 20.30 9.99 7.03
N GLY A 45 19.38 9.13 7.46
CA GLY A 45 19.09 7.87 6.79
C GLY A 45 18.32 8.14 5.51
N THR A 46 18.90 7.83 4.36
CA THR A 46 18.23 7.96 3.07
C THR A 46 17.68 6.64 2.56
N ASP A 47 17.93 5.52 3.27
CA ASP A 47 17.64 4.16 2.84
C ASP A 47 16.39 3.62 3.57
N LEU A 48 15.22 3.77 2.94
CA LEU A 48 13.99 3.18 3.45
C LEU A 48 13.95 1.69 3.11
N ARG A 49 13.79 0.86 4.13
CA ARG A 49 13.66 -0.59 4.04
C ARG A 49 12.32 -0.98 4.64
N GLY A 50 11.32 -1.07 3.78
CA GLY A 50 9.94 -1.24 4.21
C GLY A 50 9.35 -2.60 3.90
N MET A 51 8.23 -2.91 4.54
CA MET A 51 7.33 -3.97 4.13
C MET A 51 5.88 -3.52 4.26
N TRP A 52 5.01 -4.02 3.39
CA TRP A 52 3.57 -3.87 3.54
C TRP A 52 2.99 -4.94 4.45
N ILE A 53 2.04 -4.54 5.29
CA ILE A 53 1.18 -5.42 6.10
C ILE A 53 -0.26 -5.20 5.62
N ALA A 54 -0.76 -6.08 4.75
CA ALA A 54 -2.09 -5.97 4.17
C ALA A 54 -3.13 -6.61 5.09
N THR A 55 -4.22 -5.88 5.35
CA THR A 55 -5.34 -6.35 6.19
C THR A 55 -6.56 -6.74 5.38
N VAL A 56 -6.65 -6.27 4.13
CA VAL A 56 -7.73 -6.66 3.22
C VAL A 56 -7.80 -8.18 3.08
N THR A 57 -9.00 -8.74 3.27
CA THR A 57 -9.22 -10.20 3.24
C THR A 57 -8.31 -11.01 4.19
N ASN A 58 -7.80 -10.39 5.24
CA ASN A 58 -6.86 -10.99 6.19
C ASN A 58 -5.61 -11.60 5.52
N ARG A 59 -5.05 -10.88 4.52
CA ARG A 59 -3.91 -11.39 3.75
C ARG A 59 -2.67 -11.64 4.62
N ASP A 60 -2.28 -10.62 5.39
CA ASP A 60 -1.11 -10.69 6.27
C ASP A 60 -1.52 -10.64 7.74
N TRP A 61 -2.40 -9.69 8.10
CA TRP A 61 -2.79 -9.46 9.48
C TRP A 61 -4.20 -8.86 9.57
N PRO A 62 -5.01 -9.23 10.61
CA PRO A 62 -4.87 -10.46 11.39
C PRO A 62 -4.91 -11.70 10.50
N SER A 63 -4.31 -12.82 10.93
CA SER A 63 -4.22 -14.04 10.10
C SER A 63 -5.58 -14.63 9.72
N LYS A 64 -6.61 -14.33 10.51
CA LYS A 64 -8.03 -14.59 10.25
C LYS A 64 -8.91 -13.64 11.07
N PRO A 65 -10.16 -13.41 10.67
CA PRO A 65 -11.08 -12.62 11.48
C PRO A 65 -11.47 -13.34 12.77
N GLY A 66 -11.87 -12.56 13.78
CA GLY A 66 -12.41 -13.11 15.04
C GLY A 66 -11.37 -13.65 16.00
N LEU A 67 -10.10 -13.41 15.81
CA LEU A 67 -9.07 -13.63 16.82
C LEU A 67 -9.30 -12.70 18.01
N THR A 68 -8.93 -13.16 19.23
CA THR A 68 -8.95 -12.30 20.41
C THR A 68 -8.00 -11.11 20.27
N ALA A 69 -8.25 -10.02 21.02
CA ALA A 69 -7.36 -8.86 21.02
C ALA A 69 -5.91 -9.23 21.37
N ALA A 70 -5.71 -10.16 22.31
CA ALA A 70 -4.38 -10.66 22.67
C ALA A 70 -3.69 -11.39 21.50
N GLN A 71 -4.42 -12.24 20.78
CA GLN A 71 -3.89 -12.95 19.61
C GLN A 71 -3.54 -11.98 18.47
N GLN A 72 -4.44 -11.03 18.16
CA GLN A 72 -4.18 -10.02 17.15
C GLN A 72 -2.93 -9.17 17.48
N ARG A 73 -2.79 -8.73 18.74
CA ARG A 73 -1.59 -8.01 19.20
C ARG A 73 -0.32 -8.85 19.06
N ALA A 74 -0.37 -10.11 19.49
CA ALA A 74 0.78 -11.00 19.38
C ALA A 74 1.21 -11.22 17.93
N GLU A 75 0.26 -11.33 16.98
CA GLU A 75 0.57 -11.42 15.55
C GLU A 75 1.20 -10.15 15.01
N LEU A 76 0.63 -8.98 15.34
CA LEU A 76 1.17 -7.68 14.95
C LEU A 76 2.61 -7.51 15.45
N ILE A 77 2.85 -7.79 16.71
CA ILE A 77 4.19 -7.74 17.32
C ILE A 77 5.16 -8.65 16.58
N ARG A 78 4.77 -9.88 16.24
CA ARG A 78 5.62 -10.80 15.45
C ARG A 78 5.99 -10.22 14.08
N HIS A 79 5.08 -9.52 13.40
CA HIS A 79 5.43 -8.84 12.13
C HIS A 79 6.43 -7.71 12.36
N LEU A 80 6.26 -6.90 13.40
CA LEU A 80 7.20 -5.83 13.73
C LEU A 80 8.58 -6.38 14.14
N ASP A 81 8.63 -7.44 14.96
CA ASP A 81 9.88 -8.13 15.32
C ASP A 81 10.57 -8.73 14.09
N THR A 82 9.78 -9.27 13.16
CA THR A 82 10.30 -9.78 11.88
C THR A 82 10.91 -8.65 11.05
N ALA A 83 10.29 -7.47 10.99
CA ALA A 83 10.88 -6.31 10.33
C ALA A 83 12.25 -5.96 10.92
N VAL A 84 12.36 -5.88 12.23
CA VAL A 84 13.64 -5.64 12.93
C VAL A 84 14.67 -6.72 12.62
N LYS A 85 14.30 -8.00 12.72
CA LYS A 85 15.16 -9.14 12.41
C LYS A 85 15.69 -9.10 10.98
N ARG A 86 14.86 -8.65 10.03
CA ARG A 86 15.21 -8.46 8.61
C ARG A 86 15.90 -7.12 8.33
N ARG A 87 16.22 -6.33 9.37
CA ARG A 87 16.90 -5.02 9.30
C ARG A 87 16.13 -3.99 8.49
N LEU A 88 14.80 -4.11 8.49
CA LEU A 88 13.89 -3.09 7.97
C LEU A 88 13.76 -1.93 8.97
N ASN A 89 13.33 -0.75 8.50
CA ASN A 89 13.16 0.45 9.30
C ASN A 89 11.78 1.11 9.15
N ALA A 90 10.89 0.52 8.33
CA ALA A 90 9.53 1.02 8.14
C ALA A 90 8.54 -0.12 7.90
N VAL A 91 7.28 0.10 8.30
CA VAL A 91 6.14 -0.77 7.96
C VAL A 91 5.00 0.08 7.40
N MET A 92 4.38 -0.38 6.30
CA MET A 92 3.18 0.19 5.71
C MET A 92 1.99 -0.67 6.12
N LEU A 93 1.33 -0.32 7.23
CA LEU A 93 0.17 -1.06 7.74
C LEU A 93 -1.11 -0.57 7.09
N GLN A 94 -1.86 -1.47 6.42
CA GLN A 94 -3.16 -1.15 5.85
C GLN A 94 -4.20 -0.96 6.96
N VAL A 95 -4.58 0.30 7.20
CA VAL A 95 -5.48 0.68 8.29
C VAL A 95 -6.90 1.02 7.82
N ARG A 96 -7.09 1.17 6.51
CA ARG A 96 -8.39 1.41 5.87
C ARG A 96 -8.51 0.56 4.59
N PRO A 97 -8.86 -0.73 4.71
CA PRO A 97 -8.89 -1.64 3.54
C PRO A 97 -10.12 -1.48 2.64
N THR A 98 -11.32 -1.27 3.22
CA THR A 98 -12.61 -1.30 2.52
C THR A 98 -13.60 -0.28 3.10
N ALA A 99 -13.24 1.01 3.11
CA ALA A 99 -14.03 2.08 3.71
C ALA A 99 -14.49 1.74 5.15
N ASP A 100 -13.60 1.13 5.89
CA ASP A 100 -13.71 0.76 7.29
C ASP A 100 -12.35 0.96 7.97
N ALA A 101 -12.31 1.05 9.29
CA ALA A 101 -11.16 1.57 10.01
C ALA A 101 -10.58 0.59 11.03
N LEU A 102 -9.25 0.63 11.21
CA LEU A 102 -8.54 -0.07 12.29
C LEU A 102 -8.35 0.81 13.54
N TRP A 103 -9.15 1.83 13.70
CA TRP A 103 -9.17 2.72 14.86
C TRP A 103 -10.62 3.19 15.13
N PRO A 104 -10.95 3.70 16.33
CA PRO A 104 -12.30 4.20 16.64
C PRO A 104 -12.59 5.50 15.84
N SER A 105 -12.96 5.34 14.56
CA SER A 105 -13.25 6.44 13.64
C SER A 105 -14.69 6.94 13.82
N PRO A 106 -14.93 8.28 13.84
CA PRO A 106 -16.27 8.83 13.81
C PRO A 106 -16.89 8.82 12.39
N TYR A 107 -16.10 8.49 11.37
CA TYR A 107 -16.51 8.52 9.96
C TYR A 107 -16.91 7.15 9.42
N GLU A 108 -16.22 6.09 9.82
CA GLU A 108 -16.34 4.77 9.23
C GLU A 108 -16.38 3.69 10.31
N PRO A 109 -17.06 2.57 10.04
CA PRO A 109 -17.16 1.47 11.02
C PRO A 109 -15.81 0.79 11.24
N TRP A 110 -15.71 0.03 12.34
CA TRP A 110 -14.61 -0.91 12.56
C TRP A 110 -14.47 -1.90 11.40
N ALA A 111 -13.25 -2.18 11.00
CA ALA A 111 -12.96 -3.05 9.87
C ALA A 111 -13.37 -4.51 10.13
N GLN A 112 -14.00 -5.11 9.11
CA GLN A 112 -14.46 -6.50 9.17
C GLN A 112 -13.33 -7.49 9.45
N CYS A 113 -12.12 -7.22 8.98
CA CYS A 113 -10.97 -8.11 9.14
C CYS A 113 -10.59 -8.37 10.61
N LEU A 114 -10.97 -7.47 11.54
CA LEU A 114 -10.66 -7.61 12.96
C LEU A 114 -11.54 -8.66 13.66
N THR A 115 -12.84 -8.53 13.50
CA THR A 115 -13.82 -9.33 14.27
C THR A 115 -14.62 -10.31 13.44
N GLY A 116 -14.54 -10.21 12.11
CA GLY A 116 -15.42 -10.91 11.17
C GLY A 116 -16.75 -10.20 10.91
N ALA A 117 -17.11 -9.22 11.72
CA ALA A 117 -18.31 -8.42 11.57
C ALA A 117 -17.95 -6.92 11.50
N GLN A 118 -18.25 -6.28 10.34
CA GLN A 118 -18.00 -4.86 10.16
C GLN A 118 -18.78 -4.04 11.21
N GLY A 119 -18.11 -3.07 11.82
CA GLY A 119 -18.67 -2.19 12.85
C GLY A 119 -18.65 -2.76 14.27
N LYS A 120 -18.28 -4.04 14.46
CA LYS A 120 -18.10 -4.62 15.80
C LYS A 120 -16.76 -4.16 16.38
N ASP A 121 -16.81 -3.49 17.53
CA ASP A 121 -15.62 -3.06 18.27
C ASP A 121 -14.73 -4.27 18.65
N PRO A 122 -13.44 -4.26 18.30
CA PRO A 122 -12.50 -5.31 18.68
C PRO A 122 -12.09 -5.27 20.16
N GLY A 123 -12.50 -4.25 20.92
CA GLY A 123 -12.16 -4.05 22.32
C GLY A 123 -10.73 -3.54 22.57
N TRP A 124 -10.07 -2.99 21.54
CA TRP A 124 -8.75 -2.41 21.64
C TRP A 124 -8.49 -1.45 20.47
N ASP A 125 -7.40 -0.68 20.55
CA ASP A 125 -6.99 0.24 19.48
C ASP A 125 -5.83 -0.34 18.65
N PRO A 126 -6.11 -0.99 17.49
CA PRO A 126 -5.11 -1.57 16.63
C PRO A 126 -4.09 -0.55 16.10
N LEU A 127 -4.55 0.59 15.59
CA LEU A 127 -3.65 1.61 15.02
C LEU A 127 -2.77 2.25 16.09
N GLY A 128 -3.35 2.64 17.22
CA GLY A 128 -2.58 3.24 18.32
C GLY A 128 -1.54 2.28 18.88
N THR A 129 -1.88 0.99 18.99
CA THR A 129 -0.92 -0.04 19.39
C THR A 129 0.16 -0.22 18.34
N ALA A 130 -0.19 -0.29 17.05
CA ALA A 130 0.79 -0.45 15.97
C ALA A 130 1.82 0.70 15.96
N VAL A 131 1.37 1.94 16.14
CA VAL A 131 2.27 3.11 16.22
C VAL A 131 3.24 2.99 17.38
N ARG A 132 2.74 2.70 18.59
CA ARG A 132 3.61 2.58 19.79
C ARG A 132 4.63 1.46 19.63
N GLU A 133 4.17 0.28 19.18
CA GLU A 133 5.01 -0.91 19.05
C GLU A 133 6.05 -0.76 17.93
N ALA A 134 5.69 -0.09 16.82
CA ALA A 134 6.64 0.23 15.75
C ALA A 134 7.72 1.20 16.25
N HIS A 135 7.32 2.29 16.89
CA HIS A 135 8.25 3.30 17.41
C HIS A 135 9.16 2.75 18.51
N ALA A 136 8.64 1.89 19.41
CA ALA A 136 9.45 1.23 20.42
C ALA A 136 10.58 0.37 19.80
N ARG A 137 10.40 -0.10 18.57
CA ARG A 137 11.38 -0.87 17.80
C ARG A 137 12.23 -0.02 16.86
N GLY A 138 12.03 1.30 16.85
CA GLY A 138 12.67 2.23 15.91
C GLY A 138 12.27 1.96 14.46
N LEU A 139 11.00 1.60 14.22
CA LEU A 139 10.40 1.49 12.91
C LEU A 139 9.49 2.70 12.67
N GLU A 140 9.49 3.25 11.45
CA GLU A 140 8.42 4.14 11.02
C GLU A 140 7.13 3.33 10.77
N LEU A 141 5.98 3.93 11.10
CA LEU A 141 4.67 3.41 10.75
C LEU A 141 4.00 4.32 9.73
N HIS A 142 3.88 3.83 8.51
CA HIS A 142 3.11 4.47 7.46
C HIS A 142 1.70 3.88 7.47
N ALA A 143 0.70 4.70 7.73
CA ALA A 143 -0.70 4.26 7.70
C ALA A 143 -1.16 4.17 6.23
N TRP A 144 -1.47 2.95 5.79
CA TRP A 144 -1.90 2.69 4.42
C TRP A 144 -3.42 2.69 4.31
N PHE A 145 -3.94 3.55 3.45
CA PHE A 145 -5.36 3.72 3.15
C PHE A 145 -5.64 3.37 1.70
N ASN A 146 -6.71 2.61 1.44
CA ASN A 146 -7.32 2.56 0.12
C ASN A 146 -8.41 3.64 0.05
N PRO A 147 -8.33 4.62 -0.88
CA PRO A 147 -9.26 5.74 -0.84
C PRO A 147 -10.70 5.41 -1.24
N TYR A 148 -10.93 4.51 -2.20
CA TYR A 148 -12.24 4.38 -2.83
C TYR A 148 -12.90 3.00 -2.76
N ARG A 149 -12.18 1.93 -2.42
CA ARG A 149 -12.79 0.60 -2.29
C ARG A 149 -13.70 0.56 -1.06
N VAL A 150 -14.98 0.21 -1.27
CA VAL A 150 -16.01 0.12 -0.23
C VAL A 150 -16.18 -1.32 0.26
N ALA A 151 -16.25 -2.28 -0.68
CA ALA A 151 -16.44 -3.69 -0.33
C ALA A 151 -15.91 -4.63 -1.43
N ASN A 152 -15.60 -5.87 -1.05
CA ASN A 152 -15.23 -6.94 -1.97
C ASN A 152 -16.46 -7.78 -2.41
N HIS A 153 -17.63 -7.17 -2.48
CA HIS A 153 -18.90 -7.68 -2.99
C HIS A 153 -19.73 -6.52 -3.53
N THR A 154 -20.83 -6.82 -4.23
CA THR A 154 -21.68 -5.79 -4.87
C THR A 154 -22.96 -5.49 -4.10
N ASP A 155 -23.23 -6.14 -2.98
CA ASP A 155 -24.46 -5.98 -2.21
C ASP A 155 -24.29 -4.98 -1.04
N PRO A 156 -24.85 -3.76 -1.13
CA PRO A 156 -24.77 -2.76 -0.07
C PRO A 156 -25.47 -3.20 1.24
N SER A 157 -26.44 -4.13 1.17
CA SER A 157 -27.17 -4.60 2.37
C SER A 157 -26.28 -5.35 3.35
N ARG A 158 -25.16 -5.91 2.89
CA ARG A 158 -24.16 -6.61 3.70
C ARG A 158 -23.25 -5.67 4.50
N LEU A 159 -23.22 -4.38 4.16
CA LEU A 159 -22.54 -3.38 4.97
C LEU A 159 -23.34 -3.11 6.26
N THR A 160 -22.67 -2.72 7.33
CA THR A 160 -23.39 -2.31 8.55
C THR A 160 -24.35 -1.13 8.30
N ALA A 161 -25.47 -1.06 9.02
CA ALA A 161 -26.52 -0.07 8.78
C ALA A 161 -26.04 1.38 8.85
N LYS A 162 -25.01 1.65 9.65
CA LYS A 162 -24.39 2.98 9.80
C LYS A 162 -23.24 3.24 8.82
N HIS A 163 -22.96 2.32 7.89
CA HIS A 163 -21.89 2.53 6.91
C HIS A 163 -22.24 3.69 5.98
N PRO A 164 -21.33 4.65 5.72
CA PRO A 164 -21.61 5.80 4.86
C PRO A 164 -22.13 5.43 3.47
N ALA A 165 -21.63 4.34 2.88
CA ALA A 165 -22.12 3.83 1.60
C ALA A 165 -23.59 3.35 1.63
N ARG A 166 -24.11 2.94 2.80
CA ARG A 166 -25.54 2.64 2.98
C ARG A 166 -26.37 3.90 3.22
N LEU A 167 -25.80 4.85 3.94
CA LEU A 167 -26.48 6.13 4.23
C LEU A 167 -26.54 7.02 2.99
N HIS A 168 -25.57 6.88 2.08
CA HIS A 168 -25.45 7.64 0.84
C HIS A 168 -25.32 6.71 -0.38
N PRO A 169 -26.38 5.99 -0.78
CA PRO A 169 -26.30 5.02 -1.88
C PRO A 169 -25.88 5.64 -3.21
N GLY A 170 -26.14 6.94 -3.44
CA GLY A 170 -25.69 7.69 -4.62
C GLY A 170 -24.15 7.92 -4.68
N TRP A 171 -23.42 7.63 -3.62
CA TRP A 171 -21.96 7.71 -3.59
C TRP A 171 -21.27 6.45 -4.15
N VAL A 172 -22.03 5.36 -4.36
CA VAL A 172 -21.47 4.04 -4.57
C VAL A 172 -21.71 3.55 -5.98
N VAL A 173 -20.69 2.97 -6.59
CA VAL A 173 -20.75 2.35 -7.92
C VAL A 173 -20.33 0.89 -7.79
N PRO A 174 -21.19 -0.08 -8.16
CA PRO A 174 -20.80 -1.47 -8.30
C PRO A 174 -19.96 -1.65 -9.58
N TYR A 175 -18.81 -2.30 -9.46
CA TYR A 175 -17.94 -2.57 -10.60
C TYR A 175 -16.99 -3.74 -10.29
N GLY A 176 -16.78 -4.65 -11.26
CA GLY A 176 -15.85 -5.76 -11.14
C GLY A 176 -16.11 -6.68 -9.92
N GLY A 177 -17.37 -6.90 -9.56
CA GLY A 177 -17.74 -7.72 -8.41
C GLY A 177 -17.53 -7.03 -7.03
N LYS A 178 -17.28 -5.73 -7.01
CA LYS A 178 -16.98 -4.94 -5.80
C LYS A 178 -17.81 -3.67 -5.76
N LEU A 179 -17.79 -3.00 -4.60
CA LEU A 179 -18.34 -1.65 -4.44
C LEU A 179 -17.22 -0.63 -4.30
N TYR A 180 -17.38 0.49 -4.98
CA TYR A 180 -16.46 1.62 -4.92
C TYR A 180 -17.21 2.92 -4.61
N TYR A 181 -16.61 3.82 -3.88
CA TYR A 181 -17.04 5.21 -3.91
C TYR A 181 -16.78 5.83 -5.28
N ASN A 182 -17.66 6.71 -5.72
CA ASN A 182 -17.52 7.42 -7.00
C ASN A 182 -16.52 8.58 -6.86
N PRO A 183 -15.32 8.51 -7.48
CA PRO A 183 -14.33 9.57 -7.39
C PRO A 183 -14.76 10.88 -8.04
N GLY A 184 -15.78 10.84 -8.90
CA GLY A 184 -16.34 12.00 -9.59
C GLY A 184 -17.21 12.92 -8.72
N LEU A 185 -17.46 12.54 -7.46
CA LEU A 185 -18.29 13.32 -6.53
C LEU A 185 -17.42 14.13 -5.57
N PRO A 186 -17.49 15.48 -5.58
CA PRO A 186 -16.73 16.33 -4.66
C PRO A 186 -17.00 16.02 -3.18
N GLU A 187 -18.23 15.70 -2.82
CA GLU A 187 -18.61 15.30 -1.46
C GLU A 187 -17.95 13.99 -1.02
N VAL A 188 -17.82 13.02 -1.92
CA VAL A 188 -17.07 11.78 -1.66
C VAL A 188 -15.60 12.09 -1.46
N ARG A 189 -14.98 12.91 -2.31
CA ARG A 189 -13.59 13.33 -2.17
C ARG A 189 -13.33 13.95 -0.80
N LYS A 190 -14.19 14.88 -0.39
CA LYS A 190 -14.09 15.51 0.94
C LYS A 190 -14.24 14.46 2.06
N PHE A 191 -15.20 13.56 1.97
CA PHE A 191 -15.48 12.55 2.97
C PHE A 191 -14.29 11.61 3.17
N VAL A 192 -13.72 11.05 2.10
CA VAL A 192 -12.58 10.12 2.21
C VAL A 192 -11.35 10.81 2.78
N GLN A 193 -11.14 12.09 2.45
CA GLN A 193 -10.07 12.90 3.06
C GLN A 193 -10.32 13.11 4.56
N ASP A 194 -11.54 13.46 4.98
CA ASP A 194 -11.89 13.69 6.39
C ASP A 194 -11.69 12.42 7.22
N ALA A 195 -12.09 11.27 6.68
CA ALA A 195 -11.93 9.96 7.33
C ALA A 195 -10.44 9.61 7.54
N MET A 196 -9.59 9.80 6.51
CA MET A 196 -8.16 9.53 6.64
C MET A 196 -7.45 10.53 7.56
N LEU A 197 -7.80 11.82 7.47
CA LEU A 197 -7.20 12.87 8.31
C LEU A 197 -7.57 12.73 9.80
N ASP A 198 -8.62 12.01 10.13
CA ASP A 198 -8.92 11.66 11.53
C ASP A 198 -7.77 10.84 12.15
N ALA A 199 -7.25 9.86 11.44
CA ALA A 199 -6.08 9.10 11.87
C ALA A 199 -4.83 10.00 12.00
N VAL A 200 -4.60 10.90 11.03
CA VAL A 200 -3.47 11.86 11.08
C VAL A 200 -3.54 12.76 12.32
N ARG A 201 -4.75 13.21 12.70
CA ARG A 201 -4.94 14.05 13.90
C ARG A 201 -4.67 13.28 15.19
N ARG A 202 -5.11 12.03 15.25
CA ARG A 202 -5.17 11.26 16.50
C ARG A 202 -3.92 10.47 16.81
N TYR A 203 -3.17 10.04 15.78
CA TYR A 203 -2.06 9.11 15.93
C TYR A 203 -0.75 9.71 15.40
N ALA A 204 0.35 9.38 16.06
CA ALA A 204 1.69 9.79 15.66
C ALA A 204 2.23 8.91 14.51
N ILE A 205 1.41 8.74 13.45
CA ILE A 205 1.87 8.08 12.22
C ILE A 205 2.97 8.89 11.55
N ASP A 206 3.93 8.22 10.91
CA ASP A 206 5.05 8.88 10.23
C ASP A 206 4.70 9.27 8.80
N ALA A 207 3.78 8.53 8.17
CA ALA A 207 3.28 8.87 6.83
C ALA A 207 1.85 8.37 6.61
N VAL A 208 1.16 9.05 5.69
CA VAL A 208 0.00 8.52 4.98
C VAL A 208 0.52 7.82 3.72
N HIS A 209 0.08 6.61 3.48
CA HIS A 209 0.44 5.81 2.32
C HIS A 209 -0.81 5.35 1.58
N TRP A 210 -0.85 5.52 0.25
CA TRP A 210 -1.91 5.00 -0.60
C TRP A 210 -1.37 3.93 -1.54
N ASP A 211 -2.27 3.01 -1.94
CA ASP A 211 -2.02 1.99 -2.95
C ASP A 211 -2.32 2.50 -4.38
N ASP A 212 -2.53 1.59 -5.29
CA ASP A 212 -2.78 1.82 -6.72
C ASP A 212 -4.27 1.86 -7.09
N TYR A 213 -5.19 1.75 -6.13
CA TYR A 213 -6.63 1.70 -6.40
C TYR A 213 -7.28 3.08 -6.31
N PHE A 214 -7.31 3.80 -7.43
CA PHE A 214 -8.06 5.04 -7.63
C PHE A 214 -9.39 4.75 -8.32
N TYR A 215 -9.56 4.98 -9.63
CA TYR A 215 -10.56 4.24 -10.38
C TYR A 215 -10.16 2.76 -10.42
N PRO A 216 -11.13 1.82 -10.42
CA PRO A 216 -10.78 0.40 -10.43
C PRO A 216 -10.09 -0.03 -11.72
N TYR A 217 -9.30 -1.09 -11.63
CA TYR A 217 -8.70 -1.74 -12.79
C TYR A 217 -9.76 -2.13 -13.81
N PRO A 218 -9.49 -2.00 -15.13
CA PRO A 218 -10.44 -2.34 -16.18
C PRO A 218 -10.89 -3.80 -16.09
N VAL A 219 -12.20 -4.01 -16.21
CA VAL A 219 -12.81 -5.33 -16.36
C VAL A 219 -13.44 -5.41 -17.73
N ALA A 220 -13.09 -6.43 -18.52
CA ALA A 220 -13.59 -6.60 -19.86
C ALA A 220 -15.14 -6.59 -19.89
N GLY A 221 -15.71 -5.83 -20.81
CA GLY A 221 -17.16 -5.69 -20.97
C GLY A 221 -17.86 -4.85 -19.90
N GLN A 222 -17.14 -4.22 -18.96
CA GLN A 222 -17.73 -3.35 -17.93
C GLN A 222 -17.26 -1.91 -18.07
N THR A 223 -18.16 -0.98 -17.78
CA THR A 223 -17.87 0.45 -17.69
C THR A 223 -18.20 0.94 -16.30
N PHE A 224 -17.31 1.75 -15.71
CA PHE A 224 -17.57 2.39 -14.42
C PHE A 224 -18.67 3.42 -14.56
N GLN A 225 -19.78 3.24 -13.84
CA GLN A 225 -21.03 3.98 -14.01
C GLN A 225 -21.00 5.32 -13.25
N ASP A 226 -20.29 6.31 -13.81
CA ASP A 226 -20.22 7.67 -13.27
C ASP A 226 -20.91 8.73 -14.15
N ASP A 227 -21.84 8.30 -15.04
CA ASP A 227 -22.52 9.18 -16.02
C ASP A 227 -23.21 10.39 -15.39
N ALA A 228 -23.95 10.18 -14.31
CA ALA A 228 -24.65 11.26 -13.61
C ALA A 228 -23.67 12.29 -13.02
N ALA A 229 -22.55 11.82 -12.45
CA ALA A 229 -21.51 12.69 -11.92
C ALA A 229 -20.81 13.45 -13.05
N TYR A 230 -20.49 12.78 -14.16
CA TYR A 230 -19.88 13.43 -15.33
C TYR A 230 -20.80 14.48 -15.95
N LYS A 231 -22.10 14.17 -16.09
CA LYS A 231 -23.08 15.15 -16.58
C LYS A 231 -23.13 16.41 -15.69
N ARG A 232 -23.01 16.24 -14.38
CA ARG A 232 -23.10 17.34 -13.42
C ARG A 232 -21.80 18.14 -13.29
N TYR A 233 -20.63 17.47 -13.34
CA TYR A 233 -19.35 18.08 -12.99
C TYR A 233 -18.30 18.02 -14.12
N GLY A 234 -18.63 17.44 -15.27
CA GLY A 234 -17.70 17.26 -16.38
C GLY A 234 -17.67 18.42 -17.39
N THR A 235 -18.51 19.45 -17.21
CA THR A 235 -18.51 20.63 -18.10
C THR A 235 -17.15 21.32 -18.09
N GLY A 236 -16.64 21.66 -19.30
CA GLY A 236 -15.35 22.32 -19.47
C GLY A 236 -14.16 21.36 -19.66
N PHE A 237 -14.35 20.05 -19.47
CA PHE A 237 -13.31 19.05 -19.76
C PHE A 237 -13.39 18.56 -21.22
N SER A 238 -12.24 18.33 -21.84
CA SER A 238 -12.13 17.83 -23.21
C SER A 238 -12.67 16.40 -23.38
N SER A 239 -12.71 15.62 -22.32
CA SER A 239 -13.20 14.24 -22.31
C SER A 239 -13.53 13.77 -20.89
N ARG A 240 -14.31 12.67 -20.79
CA ARG A 240 -14.56 12.00 -19.51
C ARG A 240 -13.23 11.52 -18.85
N ALA A 241 -12.29 11.03 -19.65
CA ALA A 241 -10.98 10.61 -19.15
C ALA A 241 -10.20 11.78 -18.52
N ALA A 242 -10.23 12.96 -19.15
CA ALA A 242 -9.62 14.16 -18.58
C ALA A 242 -10.28 14.58 -17.26
N TRP A 243 -11.60 14.54 -17.18
CA TRP A 243 -12.36 14.81 -15.96
C TRP A 243 -12.05 13.79 -14.85
N ARG A 244 -11.98 12.49 -15.17
CA ARG A 244 -11.62 11.45 -14.20
C ARG A 244 -10.23 11.67 -13.62
N ARG A 245 -9.24 12.00 -14.45
CA ARG A 245 -7.89 12.34 -14.00
C ARG A 245 -7.87 13.56 -13.08
N ASP A 246 -8.55 14.62 -13.46
CA ASP A 246 -8.65 15.83 -12.62
C ASP A 246 -9.26 15.52 -11.24
N ASN A 247 -10.26 14.63 -11.16
CA ASN A 247 -10.81 14.21 -9.86
C ASN A 247 -9.77 13.54 -8.97
N ILE A 248 -8.92 12.69 -9.54
CA ILE A 248 -7.84 12.04 -8.78
C ILE A 248 -6.71 13.03 -8.47
N ASP A 249 -6.33 13.87 -9.41
CA ASP A 249 -5.32 14.91 -9.20
C ASP A 249 -5.72 15.87 -8.08
N ARG A 250 -6.99 16.29 -8.05
CA ARG A 250 -7.55 17.08 -6.94
C ARG A 250 -7.48 16.32 -5.61
N LEU A 251 -7.88 15.04 -5.60
CA LEU A 251 -7.80 14.24 -4.38
C LEU A 251 -6.37 14.23 -3.85
N VAL A 252 -5.37 13.92 -4.69
CA VAL A 252 -3.96 13.84 -4.28
C VAL A 252 -3.46 15.19 -3.77
N ARG A 253 -3.62 16.26 -4.55
CA ARG A 253 -3.16 17.60 -4.20
C ARG A 253 -3.80 18.10 -2.90
N GLU A 254 -5.13 18.08 -2.82
CA GLU A 254 -5.88 18.56 -1.65
C GLU A 254 -5.52 17.75 -0.39
N THR A 255 -5.30 16.42 -0.52
CA THR A 255 -4.90 15.57 0.60
C THR A 255 -3.51 15.95 1.10
N SER A 256 -2.54 16.14 0.20
CA SER A 256 -1.19 16.63 0.53
C SER A 256 -1.25 17.92 1.35
N GLU A 257 -1.95 18.92 0.82
CA GLU A 257 -2.13 20.22 1.50
C GLU A 257 -2.81 20.08 2.87
N ARG A 258 -3.79 19.20 2.98
CA ARG A 258 -4.54 18.97 4.21
C ARG A 258 -3.70 18.21 5.26
N ILE A 259 -2.89 17.24 4.86
CA ILE A 259 -1.93 16.56 5.76
C ILE A 259 -0.96 17.58 6.35
N ALA A 260 -0.33 18.41 5.50
CA ALA A 260 0.64 19.41 5.94
C ALA A 260 0.04 20.41 6.95
N ARG A 261 -1.24 20.81 6.77
CA ARG A 261 -1.96 21.67 7.70
C ARG A 261 -2.39 20.96 8.99
N THR A 262 -2.65 19.65 8.91
CA THR A 262 -3.17 18.87 10.06
C THR A 262 -2.06 18.49 11.03
N ARG A 263 -0.91 18.02 10.51
CA ARG A 263 0.24 17.64 11.33
C ARG A 263 1.54 17.78 10.53
N LYS A 264 2.38 18.72 10.93
CA LYS A 264 3.72 18.87 10.34
C LYS A 264 4.56 17.61 10.53
N GLY A 265 5.35 17.27 9.52
CA GLY A 265 6.27 16.12 9.55
C GLY A 265 5.64 14.78 9.21
N VAL A 266 4.32 14.70 8.97
CA VAL A 266 3.70 13.50 8.40
C VAL A 266 3.87 13.54 6.88
N ARG A 267 4.57 12.53 6.34
CA ARG A 267 4.80 12.42 4.89
C ARG A 267 3.56 11.86 4.18
N PHE A 268 3.45 12.14 2.90
CA PHE A 268 2.44 11.55 2.04
C PHE A 268 3.08 10.82 0.87
N GLY A 269 2.81 9.52 0.73
CA GLY A 269 3.34 8.69 -0.34
C GLY A 269 2.29 7.81 -1.00
N ILE A 270 2.58 7.42 -2.23
CA ILE A 270 1.69 6.58 -3.05
C ILE A 270 2.49 5.46 -3.69
N SER A 271 1.90 4.26 -3.69
CA SER A 271 2.43 3.06 -4.36
C SER A 271 1.60 2.75 -5.60
N PRO A 272 1.87 3.39 -6.75
CA PRO A 272 1.12 3.17 -7.97
C PRO A 272 1.55 1.88 -8.67
N PHE A 273 0.71 1.40 -9.59
CA PHE A 273 1.13 0.41 -10.59
C PHE A 273 2.37 0.90 -11.34
N GLY A 274 3.29 0.00 -11.72
CA GLY A 274 4.63 0.34 -12.19
C GLY A 274 4.71 1.10 -13.52
N VAL A 275 3.70 1.01 -14.38
CA VAL A 275 3.69 1.63 -15.72
C VAL A 275 2.76 2.85 -15.72
N TRP A 276 3.33 4.05 -15.93
CA TRP A 276 2.54 5.27 -16.13
C TRP A 276 1.89 5.26 -17.51
N ARG A 277 2.66 5.21 -18.56
CA ARG A 277 2.29 5.00 -19.97
C ARG A 277 3.42 4.28 -20.69
N ASN A 278 3.08 3.51 -21.71
CA ASN A 278 4.06 2.97 -22.64
C ASN A 278 4.60 4.07 -23.57
N ALA A 279 5.85 4.01 -24.00
CA ALA A 279 6.43 4.98 -24.94
C ALA A 279 5.70 5.00 -26.31
N THR A 280 5.07 3.90 -26.68
CA THR A 280 4.21 3.81 -27.87
C THR A 280 2.89 4.57 -27.72
N THR A 281 2.43 4.80 -26.49
CA THR A 281 1.22 5.59 -26.19
C THR A 281 1.56 7.06 -25.99
N ASP A 282 2.68 7.35 -25.34
CA ASP A 282 3.17 8.69 -25.08
C ASP A 282 4.71 8.69 -25.08
N PRO A 283 5.39 9.54 -25.86
CA PRO A 283 6.86 9.58 -25.90
C PRO A 283 7.54 9.85 -24.54
N ALA A 284 6.79 10.42 -23.57
CA ALA A 284 7.26 10.60 -22.19
C ALA A 284 7.10 9.34 -21.31
N GLY A 285 6.52 8.28 -21.84
CA GLY A 285 6.31 6.98 -21.18
C GLY A 285 7.57 6.13 -21.09
N SER A 286 7.45 4.98 -20.47
CA SER A 286 8.53 3.98 -20.40
C SER A 286 8.55 3.13 -21.68
N ASP A 287 9.74 2.63 -22.04
CA ASP A 287 9.90 1.67 -23.14
C ASP A 287 9.40 0.29 -22.70
N THR A 288 8.10 0.19 -22.57
CA THR A 288 7.36 -0.99 -22.10
C THR A 288 6.17 -1.27 -23.00
N ARG A 289 5.56 -2.45 -22.78
CA ARG A 289 4.29 -2.88 -23.39
C ARG A 289 3.35 -3.39 -22.31
N GLY A 290 3.23 -2.61 -21.22
CA GLY A 290 2.31 -2.93 -20.13
C GLY A 290 0.86 -2.92 -20.59
N GLY A 291 0.08 -3.94 -20.17
CA GLY A 291 -1.34 -4.04 -20.52
C GLY A 291 -2.23 -3.06 -19.74
N VAL A 292 -1.73 -2.50 -18.63
CA VAL A 292 -2.37 -1.45 -17.84
C VAL A 292 -1.43 -0.26 -17.77
N GLN A 293 -1.98 0.94 -17.89
CA GLN A 293 -1.26 2.21 -17.82
C GLN A 293 -2.00 3.12 -16.83
N THR A 294 -1.33 3.60 -15.78
CA THR A 294 -2.02 4.33 -14.69
C THR A 294 -2.77 5.56 -15.19
N TYR A 295 -2.17 6.28 -16.15
CA TYR A 295 -2.75 7.50 -16.72
C TYR A 295 -4.06 7.24 -17.48
N ASP A 296 -4.09 6.18 -18.29
CA ASP A 296 -5.22 5.90 -19.18
C ASP A 296 -6.28 5.01 -18.52
N ASP A 297 -5.87 4.00 -17.78
CA ASP A 297 -6.75 2.95 -17.27
C ASP A 297 -7.24 3.21 -15.84
N LEU A 298 -6.38 3.81 -14.99
CA LEU A 298 -6.71 4.13 -13.61
C LEU A 298 -6.99 5.63 -13.41
N TYR A 299 -6.85 6.41 -14.47
CA TYR A 299 -6.98 7.88 -14.46
C TYR A 299 -6.09 8.54 -13.41
N ALA A 300 -4.90 7.98 -13.21
CA ALA A 300 -3.94 8.35 -12.18
C ALA A 300 -2.66 8.90 -12.85
N ASP A 301 -2.50 10.24 -12.89
CA ASP A 301 -1.33 10.89 -13.45
C ASP A 301 -0.18 10.95 -12.44
N THR A 302 0.34 9.78 -12.10
CA THR A 302 1.38 9.59 -11.09
C THR A 302 2.66 10.38 -11.40
N ARG A 303 2.98 10.58 -12.68
CA ARG A 303 4.11 11.38 -13.12
C ARG A 303 3.92 12.86 -12.78
N THR A 304 2.73 13.41 -12.97
CA THR A 304 2.40 14.79 -12.60
C THR A 304 2.48 14.98 -11.09
N TRP A 305 2.00 14.05 -10.28
CA TRP A 305 2.05 14.17 -8.82
C TRP A 305 3.49 14.28 -8.29
N VAL A 306 4.41 13.48 -8.86
CA VAL A 306 5.84 13.57 -8.55
C VAL A 306 6.41 14.91 -9.01
N ARG A 307 6.17 15.32 -10.26
CA ARG A 307 6.73 16.55 -10.83
C ARG A 307 6.23 17.83 -10.16
N LYS A 308 5.01 17.81 -9.64
CA LYS A 308 4.42 18.94 -8.89
C LYS A 308 4.76 18.91 -7.40
N GLY A 309 5.41 17.85 -6.90
CA GLY A 309 5.70 17.68 -5.50
C GLY A 309 4.45 17.59 -4.63
N TRP A 310 3.36 16.98 -5.15
CA TRP A 310 2.13 16.75 -4.38
C TRP A 310 2.26 15.56 -3.43
N ILE A 311 3.28 14.74 -3.60
CA ILE A 311 3.62 13.64 -2.71
C ILE A 311 5.08 13.79 -2.28
N ASP A 312 5.42 13.26 -1.11
CA ASP A 312 6.77 13.29 -0.56
C ASP A 312 7.60 12.09 -1.02
N TYR A 313 6.94 10.96 -1.34
CA TYR A 313 7.61 9.79 -1.91
C TYR A 313 6.67 8.99 -2.80
N VAL A 314 7.26 8.25 -3.74
CA VAL A 314 6.56 7.32 -4.62
C VAL A 314 7.17 5.93 -4.51
N VAL A 315 6.30 4.89 -4.49
CA VAL A 315 6.72 3.48 -4.40
C VAL A 315 6.12 2.70 -5.57
N PRO A 316 6.58 2.90 -6.82
CA PRO A 316 6.03 2.17 -7.95
C PRO A 316 6.22 0.66 -7.76
N GLN A 317 5.18 -0.11 -8.05
CA GLN A 317 5.15 -1.57 -7.94
C GLN A 317 5.85 -2.17 -9.18
N LEU A 318 7.17 -2.39 -9.08
CA LEU A 318 7.98 -2.97 -10.17
C LEU A 318 7.98 -4.50 -10.06
N TYR A 319 6.81 -5.11 -10.25
CA TYR A 319 6.56 -6.53 -9.97
C TYR A 319 6.90 -7.46 -11.14
N TRP A 320 7.98 -7.17 -11.86
CA TRP A 320 8.52 -7.97 -12.96
C TRP A 320 9.99 -8.29 -12.71
N GLU A 321 10.44 -9.41 -13.24
CA GLU A 321 11.84 -9.82 -13.21
C GLU A 321 12.69 -8.94 -14.13
N ILE A 322 14.01 -8.95 -13.91
CA ILE A 322 14.98 -8.38 -14.85
C ILE A 322 14.91 -9.17 -16.14
N GLY A 323 14.78 -8.46 -17.26
CA GLY A 323 14.66 -9.03 -18.60
C GLY A 323 13.24 -9.44 -19.00
N HIS A 324 12.19 -9.05 -18.23
CA HIS A 324 10.82 -9.30 -18.61
C HIS A 324 10.46 -8.62 -19.94
N ALA A 325 9.97 -9.41 -20.91
CA ALA A 325 9.82 -8.96 -22.31
C ALA A 325 8.91 -7.73 -22.53
N ALA A 326 7.88 -7.55 -21.68
CA ALA A 326 6.94 -6.44 -21.81
C ALA A 326 7.20 -5.29 -20.82
N CYS A 327 7.67 -5.61 -19.62
CA CYS A 327 7.85 -4.65 -18.54
C CYS A 327 9.13 -4.97 -17.77
N ASP A 328 10.28 -4.82 -18.43
CA ASP A 328 11.57 -5.08 -17.77
C ASP A 328 11.76 -4.21 -16.54
N TYR A 329 12.12 -4.83 -15.41
CA TYR A 329 12.39 -4.14 -14.17
C TYR A 329 13.39 -2.98 -14.33
N GLY A 330 14.51 -3.21 -15.03
CA GLY A 330 15.55 -2.21 -15.21
C GLY A 330 15.08 -1.03 -16.07
N THR A 331 14.23 -1.28 -17.06
CA THR A 331 13.62 -0.24 -17.89
C THR A 331 12.68 0.65 -17.10
N LEU A 332 11.80 0.06 -16.28
CA LEU A 332 10.89 0.81 -15.41
C LEU A 332 11.65 1.57 -14.32
N LEU A 333 12.65 0.96 -13.72
CA LEU A 333 13.50 1.59 -12.70
C LEU A 333 14.20 2.84 -13.26
N ARG A 334 14.78 2.75 -14.47
CA ARG A 334 15.40 3.88 -15.16
C ARG A 334 14.42 5.00 -15.42
N TRP A 335 13.19 4.64 -15.86
CA TRP A 335 12.14 5.61 -16.14
C TRP A 335 11.72 6.36 -14.88
N TRP A 336 11.42 5.64 -13.79
CA TRP A 336 11.02 6.24 -12.51
C TRP A 336 12.14 7.10 -11.90
N ASN A 337 13.40 6.65 -12.00
CA ASN A 337 14.55 7.45 -11.59
C ASN A 337 14.63 8.77 -12.38
N GLY A 338 14.30 8.75 -13.68
CA GLY A 338 14.17 9.96 -14.50
C GLY A 338 13.01 10.87 -14.09
N VAL A 339 11.88 10.29 -13.67
CA VAL A 339 10.69 11.04 -13.22
C VAL A 339 10.95 11.83 -11.94
N VAL A 340 11.63 11.23 -10.95
CA VAL A 340 11.94 11.90 -9.67
C VAL A 340 13.12 12.86 -9.78
N ARG A 341 13.89 12.82 -10.87
CA ARG A 341 15.06 13.68 -11.04
C ARG A 341 14.69 15.16 -10.95
N SER A 342 15.43 15.89 -10.13
CA SER A 342 15.21 17.32 -9.87
C SER A 342 13.86 17.65 -9.22
N THR A 343 13.24 16.68 -8.57
CA THR A 343 12.09 16.87 -7.68
C THR A 343 12.55 16.67 -6.24
N GLY A 344 11.75 17.10 -5.28
CA GLY A 344 11.97 16.78 -3.87
C GLY A 344 11.34 15.46 -3.43
N VAL A 345 10.91 14.59 -4.38
CA VAL A 345 10.17 13.36 -4.11
C VAL A 345 11.12 12.18 -4.05
N ASP A 346 11.07 11.41 -2.97
CA ASP A 346 11.85 10.18 -2.82
C ASP A 346 11.26 9.04 -3.66
N LEU A 347 12.14 8.29 -4.32
CA LEU A 347 11.77 7.05 -5.02
C LEU A 347 12.15 5.84 -4.16
N TYR A 348 11.15 5.11 -3.73
CA TYR A 348 11.32 3.76 -3.17
C TYR A 348 10.77 2.74 -4.19
N VAL A 349 11.36 1.56 -4.28
CA VAL A 349 10.90 0.54 -5.23
C VAL A 349 10.06 -0.50 -4.52
N GLY A 350 8.86 -0.75 -5.05
CA GLY A 350 7.98 -1.84 -4.61
C GLY A 350 8.45 -3.17 -5.20
N GLU A 351 8.72 -4.16 -4.32
CA GLU A 351 9.31 -5.44 -4.66
C GLU A 351 8.32 -6.59 -4.45
N ALA A 352 8.19 -7.46 -5.46
CA ALA A 352 7.25 -8.59 -5.47
C ALA A 352 7.80 -9.84 -4.76
N LEU A 353 8.11 -9.73 -3.47
CA LEU A 353 8.64 -10.86 -2.70
C LEU A 353 7.71 -12.10 -2.74
N TYR A 354 6.40 -11.90 -2.90
CA TYR A 354 5.41 -12.98 -2.99
C TYR A 354 5.59 -13.90 -4.21
N LYS A 355 6.36 -13.46 -5.21
CA LYS A 355 6.67 -14.26 -6.39
C LYS A 355 7.86 -15.19 -6.19
N ALA A 356 8.71 -14.92 -5.21
CA ALA A 356 9.92 -15.70 -4.98
C ALA A 356 9.56 -17.16 -4.66
N GLY A 357 10.19 -18.09 -5.38
CA GLY A 357 9.99 -19.53 -5.22
C GLY A 357 8.66 -20.09 -5.71
N ASP A 358 7.75 -19.27 -6.23
CA ASP A 358 6.49 -19.73 -6.80
C ASP A 358 6.73 -20.39 -8.17
N PRO A 359 6.45 -21.69 -8.34
CA PRO A 359 6.66 -22.40 -9.59
C PRO A 359 5.76 -21.91 -10.74
N ALA A 360 4.68 -21.20 -10.44
CA ALA A 360 3.79 -20.61 -11.44
C ALA A 360 4.36 -19.31 -12.04
N GLN A 361 5.41 -18.73 -11.42
CA GLN A 361 6.07 -17.52 -11.91
C GLN A 361 7.18 -17.88 -12.93
N PRO A 362 7.61 -16.91 -13.76
CA PRO A 362 8.78 -17.05 -14.63
C PRO A 362 10.02 -17.54 -13.89
N ALA A 363 10.91 -18.24 -14.62
CA ALA A 363 12.08 -18.90 -14.04
C ALA A 363 12.97 -18.01 -13.14
N PRO A 364 13.21 -16.70 -13.45
CA PRO A 364 14.02 -15.84 -12.57
C PRO A 364 13.52 -15.77 -11.13
N TRP A 365 12.20 -15.85 -10.89
CA TRP A 365 11.62 -15.81 -9.54
C TRP A 365 11.90 -17.06 -8.69
N ARG A 366 12.38 -18.15 -9.30
CA ARG A 366 12.81 -19.37 -8.57
C ARG A 366 14.23 -19.22 -8.00
N ASP A 367 15.01 -18.27 -8.53
CA ASP A 367 16.35 -17.97 -8.04
C ASP A 367 16.25 -17.05 -6.80
N PRO A 368 16.75 -17.45 -5.63
CA PRO A 368 16.75 -16.62 -4.43
C PRO A 368 17.50 -15.29 -4.61
N ALA A 369 18.33 -15.16 -5.64
CA ALA A 369 19.10 -13.96 -5.91
C ALA A 369 18.34 -12.92 -6.76
N GLU A 370 17.16 -13.20 -7.30
CA GLU A 370 16.47 -12.25 -8.19
C GLU A 370 16.24 -10.90 -7.51
N LEU A 371 15.61 -10.89 -6.33
CA LEU A 371 15.40 -9.65 -5.59
C LEU A 371 16.71 -8.97 -5.18
N SER A 372 17.75 -9.75 -4.84
CA SER A 372 19.08 -9.19 -4.57
C SER A 372 19.67 -8.50 -5.80
N ARG A 373 19.44 -9.05 -7.01
CA ARG A 373 19.83 -8.40 -8.28
C ARG A 373 19.03 -7.10 -8.52
N HIS A 374 17.74 -7.06 -8.17
CA HIS A 374 16.94 -5.83 -8.21
C HIS A 374 17.61 -4.71 -7.40
N LEU A 375 17.95 -4.99 -6.14
CA LEU A 375 18.61 -4.01 -5.27
C LEU A 375 20.01 -3.62 -5.78
N THR A 376 20.76 -4.58 -6.34
CA THR A 376 22.07 -4.32 -6.96
C THR A 376 21.93 -3.36 -8.14
N LEU A 377 20.92 -3.57 -8.98
CA LEU A 377 20.63 -2.69 -10.12
C LEU A 377 20.17 -1.30 -9.63
N ALA A 378 19.31 -1.26 -8.64
CA ALA A 378 18.79 -0.02 -8.07
C ALA A 378 19.89 0.90 -7.51
N LYS A 379 20.95 0.36 -6.92
CA LYS A 379 22.11 1.14 -6.43
C LYS A 379 22.84 1.94 -7.51
N LYS A 380 22.65 1.60 -8.79
CA LYS A 380 23.20 2.37 -9.90
C LYS A 380 22.39 3.62 -10.24
N HIS A 381 21.26 3.85 -9.57
CA HIS A 381 20.32 4.94 -9.79
C HIS A 381 20.23 5.84 -8.57
N ALA A 382 20.85 7.01 -8.60
CA ALA A 382 21.00 7.92 -7.48
C ALA A 382 19.66 8.44 -6.89
N GLY A 383 18.57 8.39 -7.65
CA GLY A 383 17.23 8.77 -7.19
C GLY A 383 16.54 7.71 -6.35
N VAL A 384 17.02 6.45 -6.38
CA VAL A 384 16.43 5.37 -5.55
C VAL A 384 16.92 5.51 -4.10
N ARG A 385 15.96 5.61 -3.20
CA ARG A 385 16.17 5.84 -1.77
C ARG A 385 15.73 4.67 -0.90
N GLY A 386 15.41 3.52 -1.49
CA GLY A 386 15.04 2.33 -0.74
C GLY A 386 14.06 1.40 -1.44
N HIS A 387 13.62 0.39 -0.68
CA HIS A 387 12.78 -0.69 -1.20
C HIS A 387 11.67 -1.04 -0.20
N VAL A 388 10.51 -1.44 -0.72
CA VAL A 388 9.39 -1.93 0.09
C VAL A 388 8.95 -3.29 -0.43
N PHE A 389 8.88 -4.29 0.44
CA PHE A 389 8.59 -5.68 0.06
C PHE A 389 7.13 -6.04 0.27
N PHE A 390 6.49 -6.57 -0.74
CA PHE A 390 5.14 -7.09 -0.67
C PHE A 390 5.15 -8.62 -0.52
N ALA A 391 4.88 -9.19 0.71
CA ALA A 391 4.43 -8.45 1.86
C ALA A 391 4.92 -9.13 3.18
N ALA A 392 4.38 -8.75 4.32
CA ALA A 392 4.84 -9.18 5.64
C ALA A 392 4.86 -10.69 5.83
N LYS A 393 3.85 -11.41 5.31
CA LYS A 393 3.80 -12.87 5.34
C LYS A 393 5.04 -13.50 4.69
N GLU A 394 5.44 -13.00 3.53
CA GLU A 394 6.60 -13.50 2.78
C GLU A 394 7.92 -13.01 3.38
N VAL A 395 7.97 -11.80 3.96
CA VAL A 395 9.14 -11.32 4.71
C VAL A 395 9.45 -12.26 5.88
N GLY A 396 8.40 -12.75 6.56
CA GLY A 396 8.52 -13.74 7.64
C GLY A 396 8.82 -15.15 7.14
N GLY A 397 8.10 -15.59 6.11
CA GLY A 397 8.19 -16.94 5.54
C GLY A 397 9.44 -17.20 4.70
N ASP A 398 10.06 -16.14 4.17
CA ASP A 398 11.31 -16.20 3.40
C ASP A 398 11.27 -17.18 2.21
N PRO A 399 10.32 -17.07 1.28
CA PRO A 399 10.19 -18.01 0.19
C PRO A 399 11.49 -18.08 -0.62
N ALA A 400 11.93 -19.30 -0.94
CA ALA A 400 13.21 -19.59 -1.61
C ALA A 400 14.47 -19.00 -0.92
N GLY A 401 14.37 -18.47 0.29
CA GLY A 401 15.48 -17.77 0.95
C GLY A 401 15.78 -16.37 0.38
N ALA A 402 14.84 -15.81 -0.40
CA ALA A 402 15.04 -14.55 -1.12
C ALA A 402 15.28 -13.37 -0.18
N MET A 403 14.51 -13.25 0.91
CA MET A 403 14.71 -12.17 1.89
C MET A 403 16.03 -12.34 2.68
N THR A 404 16.40 -13.58 3.03
CA THR A 404 17.71 -13.89 3.64
C THR A 404 18.83 -13.46 2.70
N ARG A 405 18.70 -13.70 1.39
CA ARG A 405 19.66 -13.27 0.39
C ARG A 405 19.77 -11.76 0.30
N VAL A 406 18.65 -11.04 0.26
CA VAL A 406 18.61 -9.56 0.28
C VAL A 406 19.33 -9.02 1.54
N VAL A 407 19.01 -9.55 2.71
CA VAL A 407 19.64 -9.11 3.98
C VAL A 407 21.14 -9.34 3.96
N LYS A 408 21.59 -10.50 3.49
CA LYS A 408 23.02 -10.85 3.39
C LYS A 408 23.76 -9.88 2.47
N ASP A 409 23.22 -9.62 1.30
CA ASP A 409 23.92 -8.88 0.23
C ASP A 409 23.82 -7.35 0.40
N HIS A 410 22.73 -6.84 1.01
CA HIS A 410 22.43 -5.40 0.99
C HIS A 410 22.24 -4.78 2.37
N TYR A 411 21.79 -5.53 3.38
CA TYR A 411 21.43 -4.99 4.68
C TYR A 411 22.41 -5.46 5.76
N GLY A 412 23.72 -5.22 5.55
CA GLY A 412 24.79 -5.64 6.46
C GLY A 412 24.65 -5.10 7.89
N LYS A 413 24.08 -3.89 8.05
CA LYS A 413 23.73 -3.27 9.34
C LYS A 413 22.32 -2.68 9.28
N ARG A 414 21.75 -2.38 10.44
CA ARG A 414 20.46 -1.66 10.52
C ARG A 414 20.63 -0.26 9.92
N ALA A 415 19.68 0.21 9.13
CA ALA A 415 19.63 1.58 8.70
C ALA A 415 18.85 2.43 9.72
N ALA A 416 19.26 3.68 9.92
CA ALA A 416 18.42 4.67 10.60
C ALA A 416 17.10 4.87 9.83
N THR A 417 16.06 5.30 10.52
CA THR A 417 14.83 5.74 9.84
C THR A 417 15.15 6.92 8.93
N PRO A 418 14.49 7.04 7.75
CA PRO A 418 14.65 8.20 6.91
C PRO A 418 14.37 9.48 7.70
N ASP A 419 15.22 10.50 7.55
CA ASP A 419 15.00 11.76 8.22
C ASP A 419 13.69 12.39 7.77
N ARG A 420 12.95 12.90 8.75
CA ARG A 420 11.82 13.79 8.50
C ARG A 420 12.39 15.07 7.89
N ALA A 421 12.12 15.32 6.61
CA ALA A 421 12.37 16.65 6.06
C ALA A 421 11.72 17.69 6.98
N PRO A 422 12.41 18.80 7.34
CA PRO A 422 11.74 19.88 8.04
C PRO A 422 10.54 20.29 7.20
N GLY A 423 9.33 20.17 7.78
CA GLY A 423 8.06 20.31 7.07
C GLY A 423 8.05 21.51 6.13
N LYS A 424 7.53 21.28 4.91
CA LYS A 424 7.21 22.35 3.95
C LYS A 424 6.21 23.31 4.53
#